data_abc95df69400138dcaf8086053ac9da7
#
_entry.id   abc95df69400138dcaf8086053ac9da7
#
_cell.length_a   1.000
_cell.length_b   1.000
_cell.length_c   1.000
_cell.angle_alpha   90.00
_cell.angle_beta   90.00
_cell.angle_gamma   90.00
#
_symmetry.space_group_name_H-M   'P 1'
#
loop_
_entity.id
_entity.type
_entity.pdbx_description
1 polymer ?
#
loop_
_entity_poly.entity_id
_entity_poly.type
_entity_poly.pdbx_seq_one_letter_code
_entity_poly.pdbx_strand_id
1 'polypeptide(L)' 'MVVLYSSQNYYVVEYPMQCGLEVIDRQTRRGVFLTGELASTIRVSMEHVLAENPSQESMDQFLGEFEGLLTQPVILH' A
#
# COMPACT_ATOMS: atom_id res chain seq x y z
N MET A 1 -0.35 -0.69 16.24
CA MET A 1 0.31 -0.34 14.96
C MET A 1 1.33 -1.41 14.60
N VAL A 2 1.19 -1.96 13.41
CA VAL A 2 2.09 -3.02 12.93
C VAL A 2 2.68 -2.60 11.59
N VAL A 3 4.01 -2.62 11.49
CA VAL A 3 4.69 -2.32 10.23
C VAL A 3 4.67 -3.57 9.37
N LEU A 4 4.00 -3.52 8.23
CA LEU A 4 3.92 -4.64 7.30
C LEU A 4 5.05 -4.62 6.29
N TYR A 5 5.54 -3.44 5.93
CA TYR A 5 6.58 -3.30 4.93
C TYR A 5 7.27 -1.95 5.07
N SER A 6 8.57 -1.93 4.83
CA SER A 6 9.36 -0.70 4.90
C SER A 6 10.49 -0.78 3.89
N SER A 7 10.60 0.24 3.04
CA SER A 7 11.70 0.37 2.08
C SER A 7 12.12 1.83 2.01
N GLN A 8 13.05 2.14 1.10
CA GLN A 8 13.42 3.52 0.83
C GLN A 8 12.26 4.33 0.27
N ASN A 9 11.34 3.67 -0.43
CA ASN A 9 10.29 4.34 -1.18
C ASN A 9 8.93 4.29 -0.48
N TYR A 10 8.67 3.22 0.29
CA TYR A 10 7.34 3.00 0.85
C TYR A 10 7.39 2.50 2.29
N TYR A 11 6.34 2.85 3.02
CA TYR A 11 6.14 2.41 4.39
C TYR A 11 4.67 2.02 4.52
N VAL A 12 4.41 0.78 4.91
CA VAL A 12 3.04 0.28 5.03
C VAL A 12 2.80 -0.14 6.47
N VAL A 13 1.76 0.42 7.06
CA VAL A 13 1.43 0.21 8.46
C VAL A 13 -0.01 -0.28 8.59
N GLU A 14 -0.20 -1.30 9.40
CA GLU A 14 -1.53 -1.80 9.72
C GLU A 14 -1.96 -1.30 11.08
N TYR A 15 -3.22 -0.89 11.18
CA TYR A 15 -3.88 -0.49 12.41
C TYR A 15 -4.99 -1.49 12.71
N PRO A 16 -4.69 -2.60 13.43
CA PRO A 16 -5.67 -3.69 13.61
C PRO A 16 -6.96 -3.25 14.29
N MET A 17 -6.85 -2.33 15.25
CA MET A 17 -8.02 -1.86 16.01
C MET A 17 -9.01 -1.11 15.14
N GLN A 18 -8.56 -0.47 14.08
CA GLN A 18 -9.39 0.31 13.16
C GLN A 18 -9.66 -0.41 11.86
N CYS A 19 -9.21 -1.66 11.73
CA CYS A 19 -9.26 -2.41 10.48
C CYS A 19 -8.72 -1.57 9.33
N GLY A 20 -7.62 -0.85 9.59
CA GLY A 20 -7.06 0.13 8.67
C GLY A 20 -5.66 -0.21 8.24
N LEU A 21 -5.30 0.32 7.08
CA LEU A 21 -3.99 0.17 6.49
C LEU A 21 -3.56 1.52 5.94
N GLU A 22 -2.34 1.93 6.24
CA GLU A 22 -1.80 3.18 5.71
C GLU A 22 -0.61 2.88 4.81
N VAL A 23 -0.66 3.37 3.58
CA VAL A 23 0.44 3.27 2.62
C VAL A 23 1.04 4.65 2.46
N ILE A 24 2.32 4.78 2.80
CA ILE A 24 3.02 6.05 2.79
C ILE A 24 4.10 6.02 1.72
N ASP A 25 4.05 6.98 0.80
CA ASP A 25 5.11 7.22 -0.17
C ASP A 25 6.13 8.15 0.49
N ARG A 26 7.32 7.62 0.76
CA ARG A 26 8.36 8.37 1.45
C ARG A 26 8.95 9.50 0.62
N GLN A 27 8.87 9.39 -0.71
CA GLN A 27 9.43 10.40 -1.59
C GLN A 27 8.57 11.64 -1.69
N THR A 28 7.26 11.43 -1.80
CA THR A 28 6.31 12.54 -1.86
C THR A 28 5.78 12.93 -0.49
N ARG A 29 6.03 12.10 0.52
CA ARG A 29 5.53 12.25 1.88
C ARG A 29 4.00 12.25 1.95
N ARG A 30 3.38 11.53 1.02
CA ARG A 30 1.93 11.39 0.99
C ARG A 30 1.55 10.02 1.51
N GLY A 31 0.49 9.98 2.29
CA GLY A 31 -0.07 8.74 2.80
C GLY A 31 -1.51 8.58 2.37
N VAL A 32 -1.92 7.33 2.20
CA VAL A 32 -3.30 6.97 1.92
C VAL A 32 -3.74 6.00 3.00
N PHE A 33 -4.84 6.33 3.68
CA PHE A 33 -5.41 5.48 4.71
C PHE A 33 -6.59 4.71 4.12
N LEU A 34 -6.53 3.40 4.23
CA LEU A 34 -7.52 2.49 3.66
C LEU A 34 -8.20 1.71 4.76
N THR A 35 -9.49 1.44 4.61
CA THR A 35 -10.26 0.65 5.57
C THR A 35 -11.11 -0.37 4.85
N GLY A 36 -11.63 -1.35 5.60
CA GLY A 36 -12.59 -2.32 5.11
C GLY A 36 -12.01 -3.25 4.04
N GLU A 37 -12.82 -3.52 3.02
CA GLU A 37 -12.45 -4.46 1.97
C GLU A 37 -11.25 -4.02 1.17
N LEU A 38 -11.09 -2.73 0.95
CA LEU A 38 -9.96 -2.22 0.19
C LEU A 38 -8.64 -2.49 0.92
N ALA A 39 -8.63 -2.27 2.24
CA ALA A 39 -7.47 -2.57 3.07
C ALA A 39 -7.15 -4.07 3.03
N SER A 40 -8.16 -4.91 3.13
CA SER A 40 -7.99 -6.36 3.08
C SER A 40 -7.47 -6.81 1.71
N THR A 41 -8.00 -6.24 0.64
CA THR A 41 -7.57 -6.57 -0.71
C THR A 41 -6.11 -6.23 -0.93
N ILE A 42 -5.67 -5.06 -0.49
CA ILE A 42 -4.28 -4.65 -0.64
C ILE A 42 -3.37 -5.53 0.20
N ARG A 43 -3.77 -5.85 1.42
CA ARG A 43 -2.98 -6.72 2.29
C ARG A 43 -2.77 -8.10 1.65
N VAL A 44 -3.84 -8.70 1.13
CA VAL A 44 -3.76 -10.00 0.46
C VAL A 44 -2.88 -9.91 -0.78
N SER A 45 -3.03 -8.85 -1.57
CA SER A 45 -2.20 -8.64 -2.75
C SER A 45 -0.72 -8.51 -2.41
N MET A 46 -0.40 -7.83 -1.30
CA MET A 46 0.98 -7.74 -0.83
C MET A 46 1.53 -9.11 -0.46
N GLU A 47 0.74 -9.94 0.20
CA GLU A 47 1.14 -11.31 0.54
C GLU A 47 1.44 -12.12 -0.73
N HIS A 48 0.62 -11.97 -1.77
CA HIS A 48 0.85 -12.65 -3.04
C HIS A 48 2.14 -12.20 -3.71
N VAL A 49 2.41 -10.90 -3.71
CA VAL A 49 3.65 -10.38 -4.28
C VAL A 49 4.87 -10.95 -3.55
N LEU A 50 4.82 -11.00 -2.22
CA LEU A 50 5.90 -11.54 -1.44
C LEU A 50 6.09 -13.05 -1.66
N ALA A 51 4.99 -13.79 -1.88
CA ALA A 51 5.07 -15.21 -2.13
C ALA A 51 5.67 -15.52 -3.50
N GLU A 52 5.38 -14.70 -4.50
CA GLU A 52 5.87 -14.92 -5.86
C GLU A 52 7.30 -14.41 -6.04
N ASN A 53 7.59 -13.23 -5.52
CA ASN A 53 8.91 -12.62 -5.68
C ASN A 53 9.20 -11.73 -4.48
N PRO A 54 9.85 -12.27 -3.44
CA PRO A 54 10.09 -11.53 -2.20
C PRO A 54 11.22 -10.51 -2.34
N SER A 55 11.13 -9.63 -3.34
CA SER A 55 12.10 -8.57 -3.53
C SER A 55 11.48 -7.22 -3.21
N GLN A 56 12.32 -6.31 -2.72
CA GLN A 56 11.90 -4.95 -2.46
C GLN A 56 11.43 -4.27 -3.74
N GLU A 57 12.09 -4.55 -4.85
CA GLU A 57 11.74 -3.97 -6.14
C GLU A 57 10.33 -4.35 -6.57
N SER A 58 9.96 -5.63 -6.43
CA SER A 58 8.62 -6.09 -6.79
C SER A 58 7.55 -5.45 -5.92
N MET A 59 7.79 -5.34 -4.62
CA MET A 59 6.84 -4.72 -3.71
C MET A 59 6.70 -3.23 -3.98
N ASP A 60 7.81 -2.54 -4.21
CA ASP A 60 7.77 -1.12 -4.52
C ASP A 60 7.05 -0.85 -5.83
N GLN A 61 7.24 -1.72 -6.82
CA GLN A 61 6.52 -1.60 -8.09
C GLN A 61 5.01 -1.78 -7.89
N PHE A 62 4.62 -2.79 -7.12
CA PHE A 62 3.21 -3.02 -6.80
C PHE A 62 2.59 -1.81 -6.10
N LEU A 63 3.26 -1.29 -5.08
CA LEU A 63 2.76 -0.15 -4.33
C LEU A 63 2.68 1.11 -5.18
N GLY A 64 3.64 1.29 -6.09
CA GLY A 64 3.62 2.41 -7.02
C GLY A 64 2.44 2.36 -7.97
N GLU A 65 2.13 1.18 -8.50
CA GLU A 65 0.97 1.00 -9.37
C GLU A 65 -0.33 1.26 -8.61
N PHE A 66 -0.41 0.76 -7.39
CA PHE A 66 -1.58 0.97 -6.55
C PHE A 66 -1.77 2.44 -6.21
N GLU A 67 -0.69 3.13 -5.84
CA GLU A 67 -0.74 4.57 -5.56
C GLU A 67 -1.22 5.36 -6.78
N GLY A 68 -0.74 4.99 -7.97
CA GLY A 68 -1.15 5.62 -9.21
C GLY A 68 -2.66 5.53 -9.43
N LEU A 69 -3.27 4.41 -9.08
CA LEU A 69 -4.72 4.24 -9.18
C LEU A 69 -5.46 5.12 -8.18
N LEU A 70 -4.92 5.27 -6.98
CA LEU A 70 -5.57 6.06 -5.93
C LEU A 70 -5.45 7.56 -6.15
N THR A 71 -4.38 8.00 -6.81
CA THR A 71 -4.11 9.42 -7.00
C THR A 71 -4.56 9.95 -8.35
N GLN A 72 -5.14 9.10 -9.19
CA GLN A 72 -5.67 9.55 -10.47
C GLN A 72 -6.79 10.55 -10.25
N PRO A 73 -6.79 11.66 -10.98
CA PRO A 73 -7.88 12.61 -10.85
C PRO A 73 -9.18 11.98 -11.32
N VAL A 74 -10.23 12.18 -10.54
CA VAL A 74 -11.56 11.71 -10.91
C VAL A 74 -12.04 12.58 -12.05
N ILE A 75 -12.21 11.99 -13.22
CA ILE A 75 -12.78 12.68 -14.35
C ILE A 75 -14.28 12.47 -14.30
N LEU A 76 -14.98 13.53 -13.97
CA LEU A 76 -16.44 13.50 -13.94
C LEU A 76 -16.95 13.82 -15.35
N HIS A 77 -17.69 12.91 -15.88
CA HIS A 77 -18.32 13.06 -17.18
C HIS A 77 -19.77 13.46 -17.04
#